data_b73422d71ece882226b8f407aa881132
#
_entry.id   b73422d71ece882226b8f407aa881132
#
_cell.length_a   1.000
_cell.length_b   1.000
_cell.length_c   1.000
_cell.angle_alpha   90.00
_cell.angle_beta   90.00
_cell.angle_gamma   90.00
#
_symmetry.space_group_name_H-M   'P 1'
#
loop_
_entity.id
_entity.type
_entity.pdbx_description
1 polymer ?
#
loop_
_entity_poly.entity_id
_entity_poly.type
_entity_poly.pdbx_seq_one_letter_code
_entity_poly.pdbx_strand_id
1 'polypeptide(L)'
;MCRLFAFVSPVTASARGELGADGMESLLSLARLHGDGWGRAGVRAPGDAPIVTRSAISAAEDPDFDAALATPCRAAVVHLRWATAGLPVNIRNAHPFEADGIAFAHNGTIKPREMLQRLLSADSVAALQGTTDSEMYFALIRERVAAGEPLPEAAAHVAHTLRELFPLASLNALIIDAEHLVVVHASATSILTEHDLARLAPVAELLPDEHNEDYF
;
A
#
# COMPACT_ATOMS: atom_id res chain seq x y z
N MET A 1 -10.53 0.30 -4.31
CA MET A 1 -9.68 0.46 -3.10
C MET A 1 -8.73 -0.73 -3.00
N CYS A 2 -7.47 -0.50 -2.62
CA CYS A 2 -6.45 -1.55 -2.44
C CYS A 2 -6.69 -2.37 -1.16
N ARG A 3 -5.91 -3.44 -0.96
CA ARG A 3 -5.83 -4.15 0.32
C ARG A 3 -4.41 -4.08 0.87
N LEU A 4 -4.34 -3.89 2.16
CA LEU A 4 -3.10 -3.78 2.92
C LEU A 4 -3.11 -4.84 4.03
N PHE A 5 -1.98 -5.53 4.17
CA PHE A 5 -1.71 -6.43 5.29
C PHE A 5 -0.30 -6.18 5.79
N ALA A 6 -0.10 -6.22 7.09
CA ALA A 6 1.24 -6.15 7.67
C ALA A 6 1.32 -6.96 8.96
N PHE A 7 2.53 -7.37 9.31
CA PHE A 7 2.84 -7.99 10.59
C PHE A 7 4.25 -7.65 11.07
N VAL A 8 4.44 -7.78 12.38
CA VAL A 8 5.74 -7.81 13.05
C VAL A 8 5.76 -9.03 13.94
N SER A 9 6.84 -9.79 13.90
CA SER A 9 7.01 -11.02 14.69
C SER A 9 8.31 -11.00 15.51
N PRO A 10 8.30 -11.47 16.77
CA PRO A 10 9.50 -11.62 17.57
C PRO A 10 10.39 -12.77 17.11
N VAL A 11 9.91 -13.61 16.19
CA VAL A 11 10.64 -14.73 15.58
C VAL A 11 10.56 -14.63 14.06
N THR A 12 11.40 -15.37 13.36
CA THR A 12 11.30 -15.47 11.89
C THR A 12 9.96 -16.10 11.51
N ALA A 13 9.20 -15.40 10.68
CA ALA A 13 7.87 -15.76 10.20
C ALA A 13 7.77 -15.49 8.68
N SER A 14 6.59 -15.58 8.12
CA SER A 14 6.32 -15.18 6.74
C SER A 14 4.88 -14.65 6.63
N ALA A 15 4.61 -13.79 5.65
CA ALA A 15 3.26 -13.28 5.45
C ALA A 15 2.24 -14.40 5.22
N ARG A 16 2.65 -15.44 4.48
CA ARG A 16 1.83 -16.66 4.28
C ARG A 16 1.54 -17.39 5.59
N GLY A 17 2.56 -17.52 6.47
CA GLY A 17 2.40 -18.19 7.76
C GLY A 17 1.49 -17.42 8.71
N GLU A 18 1.63 -16.10 8.76
CA GLU A 18 0.80 -15.22 9.61
C GLU A 18 -0.66 -15.16 9.13
N LEU A 19 -0.92 -15.19 7.83
CA LEU A 19 -2.27 -15.27 7.27
C LEU A 19 -2.92 -16.62 7.49
N GLY A 20 -2.13 -17.70 7.51
CA GLY A 20 -2.68 -19.05 7.54
C GLY A 20 -3.43 -19.44 6.25
N ALA A 21 -4.08 -20.59 6.26
CA ALA A 21 -4.80 -21.09 5.08
C ALA A 21 -6.00 -20.21 4.73
N ASP A 22 -6.83 -19.90 5.72
CA ASP A 22 -8.07 -19.12 5.54
C ASP A 22 -7.78 -17.67 5.12
N GLY A 23 -6.76 -17.03 5.73
CA GLY A 23 -6.33 -15.70 5.36
C GLY A 23 -5.74 -15.64 3.94
N MET A 24 -5.00 -16.67 3.53
CA MET A 24 -4.50 -16.78 2.14
C MET A 24 -5.63 -16.97 1.13
N GLU A 25 -6.62 -17.80 1.44
CA GLU A 25 -7.80 -17.98 0.59
C GLU A 25 -8.57 -16.65 0.43
N SER A 26 -8.81 -15.95 1.54
CA SER A 26 -9.45 -14.63 1.54
C SER A 26 -8.64 -13.62 0.72
N LEU A 27 -7.32 -13.58 0.90
CA LEU A 27 -6.44 -12.67 0.16
C LEU A 27 -6.47 -12.96 -1.34
N LEU A 28 -6.43 -14.23 -1.75
CA LEU A 28 -6.50 -14.64 -3.16
C LEU A 28 -7.89 -14.37 -3.77
N SER A 29 -8.96 -14.52 -3.01
CA SER A 29 -10.31 -14.14 -3.44
C SER A 29 -10.38 -12.64 -3.71
N LEU A 30 -9.82 -11.82 -2.83
CA LEU A 30 -9.70 -10.37 -3.01
C LEU A 30 -8.78 -10.01 -4.19
N ALA A 31 -7.75 -10.79 -4.49
CA ALA A 31 -6.86 -10.53 -5.62
C ALA A 31 -7.56 -10.60 -6.99
N ARG A 32 -8.69 -11.28 -7.10
CA ARG A 32 -9.51 -11.28 -8.31
C ARG A 32 -10.15 -9.91 -8.59
N LEU A 33 -10.45 -9.15 -7.52
CA LEU A 33 -10.93 -7.77 -7.60
C LEU A 33 -9.76 -6.79 -7.74
N HIS A 34 -8.71 -7.00 -6.94
CA HIS A 34 -7.52 -6.18 -6.86
C HIS A 34 -6.48 -6.71 -7.85
N GLY A 35 -6.89 -6.84 -9.12
CA GLY A 35 -6.12 -7.51 -10.18
C GLY A 35 -5.07 -6.63 -10.87
N ASP A 36 -4.85 -5.41 -10.38
CA ASP A 36 -3.95 -4.44 -11.01
C ASP A 36 -2.50 -4.52 -10.49
N GLY A 37 -2.15 -5.65 -9.89
CA GLY A 37 -0.83 -5.95 -9.37
C GLY A 37 -0.78 -6.17 -7.85
N TRP A 38 0.40 -6.51 -7.38
CA TRP A 38 0.69 -6.75 -5.97
C TRP A 38 2.12 -6.34 -5.61
N GLY A 39 2.41 -6.32 -4.33
CA GLY A 39 3.77 -6.22 -3.86
C GLY A 39 3.92 -6.49 -2.39
N ARG A 40 5.16 -6.76 -2.01
CA ARG A 40 5.59 -7.05 -0.66
C ARG A 40 6.87 -6.29 -0.34
N ALA A 41 6.96 -5.71 0.86
CA ALA A 41 8.21 -5.30 1.49
C ALA A 41 8.44 -6.17 2.73
N GLY A 42 9.66 -6.64 2.96
CA GLY A 42 9.97 -7.47 4.14
C GLY A 42 11.33 -7.19 4.73
N VAL A 43 11.39 -7.06 6.05
CA VAL A 43 12.60 -6.91 6.86
C VAL A 43 12.98 -8.28 7.42
N ARG A 44 14.17 -8.78 7.07
CA ARG A 44 14.62 -10.14 7.47
C ARG A 44 15.09 -10.21 8.91
N ALA A 45 15.85 -9.22 9.34
CA ALA A 45 16.34 -9.10 10.72
C ALA A 45 16.30 -7.63 11.18
N PRO A 46 16.27 -7.36 12.48
CA PRO A 46 16.37 -6.00 13.00
C PRO A 46 17.59 -5.26 12.42
N GLY A 47 17.38 -4.05 11.93
CA GLY A 47 18.41 -3.25 11.29
C GLY A 47 18.59 -3.49 9.77
N ASP A 48 17.99 -4.53 9.20
CA ASP A 48 17.99 -4.74 7.75
C ASP A 48 17.03 -3.76 7.05
N ALA A 49 17.45 -3.19 5.93
CA ALA A 49 16.53 -2.46 5.07
C ALA A 49 15.45 -3.40 4.48
N PRO A 50 14.23 -2.92 4.22
CA PRO A 50 13.18 -3.72 3.61
C PRO A 50 13.56 -4.15 2.19
N ILE A 51 13.31 -5.42 1.87
CA ILE A 51 13.45 -5.95 0.51
C ILE A 51 12.08 -5.94 -0.13
N VAL A 52 11.98 -5.26 -1.28
CA VAL A 52 10.72 -5.08 -2.00
C VAL A 52 10.65 -6.00 -3.23
N THR A 53 9.51 -6.67 -3.37
CA THR A 53 9.11 -7.42 -4.57
C THR A 53 7.77 -6.85 -5.04
N ARG A 54 7.63 -6.56 -6.33
CA ARG A 54 6.41 -5.99 -6.92
C ARG A 54 6.11 -6.64 -8.26
N SER A 55 4.83 -6.72 -8.60
CA SER A 55 4.35 -7.18 -9.89
C SER A 55 3.17 -6.34 -10.35
N ALA A 56 3.03 -6.16 -11.66
CA ALA A 56 1.85 -5.57 -12.28
C ALA A 56 0.85 -6.63 -12.76
N ILE A 57 1.13 -7.91 -12.51
CA ILE A 57 0.24 -9.03 -12.77
C ILE A 57 -0.64 -9.24 -11.54
N SER A 58 -1.88 -9.68 -11.72
CA SER A 58 -2.77 -10.05 -10.61
C SER A 58 -2.12 -11.09 -9.71
N ALA A 59 -2.23 -10.91 -8.38
CA ALA A 59 -1.73 -11.90 -7.43
C ALA A 59 -2.38 -13.29 -7.59
N ALA A 60 -3.59 -13.35 -8.16
CA ALA A 60 -4.26 -14.62 -8.46
C ALA A 60 -3.68 -15.36 -9.68
N GLU A 61 -2.94 -14.65 -10.53
CA GLU A 61 -2.37 -15.18 -11.77
C GLU A 61 -0.84 -15.24 -11.76
N ASP A 62 -0.20 -14.51 -10.85
CA ASP A 62 1.26 -14.41 -10.78
C ASP A 62 1.83 -15.58 -9.99
N PRO A 63 2.63 -16.46 -10.63
CA PRO A 63 3.23 -17.63 -9.98
C PRO A 63 4.21 -17.26 -8.86
N ASP A 64 4.75 -16.04 -8.87
CA ASP A 64 5.73 -15.58 -7.88
C ASP A 64 5.08 -15.06 -6.59
N PHE A 65 3.76 -14.82 -6.58
CA PHE A 65 3.07 -14.26 -5.43
C PHE A 65 3.18 -15.13 -4.18
N ASP A 66 2.85 -16.42 -4.29
CA ASP A 66 2.91 -17.36 -3.16
C ASP A 66 4.33 -17.47 -2.59
N ALA A 67 5.34 -17.57 -3.45
CA ALA A 67 6.74 -17.63 -3.06
C ALA A 67 7.20 -16.35 -2.36
N ALA A 68 6.74 -15.19 -2.84
CA ALA A 68 7.03 -13.91 -2.19
C ALA A 68 6.45 -13.85 -0.78
N LEU A 69 5.20 -14.29 -0.58
CA LEU A 69 4.56 -14.31 0.74
C LEU A 69 5.15 -15.36 1.68
N ALA A 70 5.70 -16.46 1.14
CA ALA A 70 6.40 -17.49 1.92
C ALA A 70 7.82 -17.10 2.34
N THR A 71 8.38 -16.00 1.77
CA THR A 71 9.74 -15.55 2.08
C THR A 71 9.89 -15.18 3.56
N PRO A 72 10.85 -15.79 4.29
CA PRO A 72 11.05 -15.55 5.72
C PRO A 72 11.45 -14.11 6.03
N CYS A 73 10.85 -13.54 7.09
CA CYS A 73 11.13 -12.18 7.58
C CYS A 73 10.68 -12.02 9.04
N ARG A 74 10.99 -10.88 9.62
CA ARG A 74 10.54 -10.46 10.97
C ARG A 74 9.38 -9.47 10.91
N ALA A 75 9.28 -8.75 9.81
CA ALA A 75 8.19 -7.85 9.54
C ALA A 75 7.93 -7.80 8.03
N ALA A 76 6.68 -7.61 7.64
CA ALA A 76 6.35 -7.39 6.23
C ALA A 76 5.11 -6.50 6.07
N VAL A 77 5.07 -5.85 4.91
CA VAL A 77 3.91 -5.16 4.35
C VAL A 77 3.57 -5.85 3.04
N VAL A 78 2.30 -6.16 2.82
CA VAL A 78 1.73 -6.72 1.59
C VAL A 78 0.65 -5.80 1.08
N HIS A 79 0.61 -5.61 -0.24
CA HIS A 79 -0.35 -4.75 -0.91
C HIS A 79 -0.94 -5.48 -2.12
N LEU A 80 -2.27 -5.52 -2.21
CA LEU A 80 -3.00 -5.86 -3.43
C LEU A 80 -3.54 -4.58 -4.07
N ARG A 81 -3.22 -4.38 -5.34
CA ARG A 81 -3.52 -3.14 -6.03
C ARG A 81 -4.87 -3.17 -6.73
N TRP A 82 -5.63 -2.11 -6.52
CA TRP A 82 -6.75 -1.70 -7.35
C TRP A 82 -6.46 -0.29 -7.84
N ALA A 83 -6.08 -0.17 -9.09
CA ALA A 83 -5.71 1.11 -9.68
C ALA A 83 -6.92 2.07 -9.73
N THR A 84 -6.70 3.31 -9.40
CA THR A 84 -7.67 4.38 -9.66
C THR A 84 -7.93 4.46 -11.16
N ALA A 85 -9.20 4.60 -11.54
CA ALA A 85 -9.60 4.69 -12.94
C ALA A 85 -8.78 5.76 -13.69
N GLY A 86 -8.24 5.38 -14.85
CA GLY A 86 -7.41 6.25 -15.71
C GLY A 86 -5.90 6.23 -15.36
N LEU A 87 -5.47 5.57 -14.28
CA LEU A 87 -4.04 5.39 -14.03
C LEU A 87 -3.52 4.11 -14.71
N PRO A 88 -2.31 4.17 -15.32
CA PRO A 88 -1.74 3.00 -15.98
C PRO A 88 -1.38 1.91 -14.98
N VAL A 89 -1.67 0.65 -15.36
CA VAL A 89 -1.23 -0.54 -14.64
C VAL A 89 0.18 -0.87 -15.11
N ASN A 90 1.16 -0.51 -14.29
CA ASN A 90 2.57 -0.78 -14.54
C ASN A 90 3.35 -0.88 -13.21
N ILE A 91 4.56 -1.42 -13.28
CA ILE A 91 5.40 -1.67 -12.12
C ILE A 91 5.83 -0.38 -11.39
N ARG A 92 5.94 0.76 -12.08
CA ARG A 92 6.32 2.04 -11.46
C ARG A 92 5.23 2.59 -10.55
N ASN A 93 3.98 2.20 -10.80
CA ASN A 93 2.81 2.58 -10.02
C ASN A 93 2.41 1.50 -8.99
N ALA A 94 3.13 0.38 -8.92
CA ALA A 94 2.85 -0.70 -7.97
C ALA A 94 3.48 -0.40 -6.60
N HIS A 95 2.73 -0.70 -5.54
CA HIS A 95 3.21 -0.61 -4.16
C HIS A 95 3.86 -1.94 -3.71
N PRO A 96 4.68 -1.93 -2.66
CA PRO A 96 5.21 -0.76 -1.96
C PRO A 96 6.20 0.03 -2.83
N PHE A 97 6.17 1.37 -2.76
CA PHE A 97 7.30 2.18 -3.22
C PHE A 97 8.48 1.96 -2.29
N GLU A 98 9.70 2.11 -2.79
CA GLU A 98 10.91 1.96 -1.98
C GLU A 98 11.92 3.03 -2.37
N ALA A 99 12.47 3.71 -1.37
CA ALA A 99 13.63 4.59 -1.48
C ALA A 99 14.24 4.83 -0.09
N ASP A 100 15.54 5.06 -0.04
CA ASP A 100 16.29 5.44 1.17
C ASP A 100 16.09 4.44 2.33
N GLY A 101 15.89 3.15 2.04
CA GLY A 101 15.65 2.13 3.06
C GLY A 101 14.26 2.17 3.69
N ILE A 102 13.31 2.87 3.09
CA ILE A 102 11.91 2.95 3.51
C ILE A 102 11.03 2.35 2.43
N ALA A 103 10.09 1.50 2.80
CA ALA A 103 9.04 1.02 1.90
C ALA A 103 7.67 1.53 2.34
N PHE A 104 6.82 1.91 1.37
CA PHE A 104 5.56 2.59 1.58
C PHE A 104 4.45 2.01 0.71
N ALA A 105 3.33 1.66 1.33
CA ALA A 105 2.12 1.23 0.64
C ALA A 105 0.92 2.08 1.11
N HIS A 106 0.13 2.57 0.16
CA HIS A 106 -1.01 3.45 0.38
C HIS A 106 -2.30 2.85 -0.17
N ASN A 107 -3.36 2.93 0.60
CA ASN A 107 -4.72 2.62 0.19
C ASN A 107 -5.58 3.88 0.30
N GLY A 108 -5.70 4.59 -0.80
CA GLY A 108 -6.46 5.82 -0.85
C GLY A 108 -6.28 6.58 -2.16
N THR A 109 -6.80 7.80 -2.16
CA THR A 109 -6.65 8.75 -3.27
C THR A 109 -6.59 10.17 -2.72
N ILE A 110 -5.63 10.96 -3.19
CA ILE A 110 -5.41 12.35 -2.82
C ILE A 110 -5.60 13.21 -4.06
N LYS A 111 -6.67 14.00 -4.07
CA LYS A 111 -7.04 14.87 -5.20
C LYS A 111 -7.31 16.30 -4.73
N PRO A 112 -7.02 17.34 -5.58
CA PRO A 112 -6.40 17.23 -6.90
C PRO A 112 -4.87 17.00 -6.80
N ARG A 113 -4.34 16.16 -7.72
CA ARG A 113 -2.93 15.75 -7.74
C ARG A 113 -1.96 16.93 -7.90
N GLU A 114 -2.35 17.95 -8.68
CA GLU A 114 -1.54 19.14 -8.94
C GLU A 114 -1.34 19.96 -7.66
N MET A 115 -2.30 19.95 -6.76
CA MET A 115 -2.16 20.61 -5.45
C MET A 115 -1.19 19.84 -4.56
N LEU A 116 -1.27 18.50 -4.55
CA LEU A 116 -0.32 17.65 -3.83
C LEU A 116 1.11 17.84 -4.35
N GLN A 117 1.30 17.90 -5.68
CA GLN A 117 2.61 18.10 -6.29
C GLN A 117 3.26 19.43 -5.89
N ARG A 118 2.48 20.48 -5.64
CA ARG A 118 2.99 21.79 -5.21
C ARG A 118 3.58 21.79 -3.80
N LEU A 119 3.32 20.76 -3.01
CA LEU A 119 3.89 20.59 -1.67
C LEU A 119 5.29 20.01 -1.72
N LEU A 120 5.69 19.39 -2.82
CA LEU A 120 7.00 18.78 -3.02
C LEU A 120 8.06 19.80 -3.44
N SER A 121 9.29 19.55 -3.02
CA SER A 121 10.47 20.22 -3.58
C SER A 121 10.65 19.92 -5.07
N ALA A 122 11.36 20.77 -5.79
CA ALA A 122 11.68 20.54 -7.20
C ALA A 122 12.47 19.24 -7.41
N ASP A 123 13.37 18.92 -6.49
CA ASP A 123 14.18 17.69 -6.54
C ASP A 123 13.31 16.45 -6.35
N SER A 124 12.37 16.46 -5.41
CA SER A 124 11.42 15.37 -5.22
C SER A 124 10.52 15.18 -6.43
N VAL A 125 10.03 16.26 -7.03
CA VAL A 125 9.23 16.17 -8.26
C VAL A 125 10.05 15.54 -9.40
N ALA A 126 11.32 15.92 -9.55
CA ALA A 126 12.20 15.36 -10.59
C ALA A 126 12.53 13.87 -10.34
N ALA A 127 12.50 13.42 -9.09
CA ALA A 127 12.80 12.05 -8.70
C ALA A 127 11.61 11.08 -8.84
N LEU A 128 10.39 11.57 -9.06
CA LEU A 128 9.20 10.72 -9.24
C LEU A 128 9.36 9.81 -10.47
N GLN A 129 9.09 8.53 -10.29
CA GLN A 129 9.21 7.52 -11.36
C GLN A 129 7.86 7.14 -11.96
N GLY A 130 6.82 7.18 -11.16
CA GLY A 130 5.45 6.86 -11.52
C GLY A 130 4.59 8.10 -11.72
N THR A 131 3.29 7.87 -11.67
CA THR A 131 2.28 8.91 -11.94
C THR A 131 1.20 8.98 -10.86
N THR A 132 1.45 8.38 -9.68
CA THR A 132 0.45 8.28 -8.62
C THR A 132 0.59 9.41 -7.59
N ASP A 133 -0.51 9.75 -6.96
CA ASP A 133 -0.58 10.57 -5.75
C ASP A 133 0.12 9.88 -4.56
N SER A 134 0.06 8.56 -4.52
CA SER A 134 0.71 7.73 -3.50
C SER A 134 2.23 7.91 -3.47
N GLU A 135 2.87 7.98 -4.64
CA GLU A 135 4.32 8.24 -4.73
C GLU A 135 4.67 9.65 -4.24
N MET A 136 3.82 10.64 -4.51
CA MET A 136 3.98 11.99 -3.98
C MET A 136 3.81 12.06 -2.46
N TYR A 137 2.84 11.32 -1.93
CA TYR A 137 2.66 11.19 -0.48
C TYR A 137 3.92 10.60 0.16
N PHE A 138 4.47 9.54 -0.41
CA PHE A 138 5.73 8.94 0.03
C PHE A 138 6.90 9.93 -0.06
N ALA A 139 7.00 10.69 -1.14
CA ALA A 139 8.05 11.69 -1.31
C ALA A 139 8.01 12.78 -0.23
N LEU A 140 6.83 13.24 0.20
CA LEU A 140 6.68 14.19 1.31
C LEU A 140 7.22 13.62 2.64
N ILE A 141 6.96 12.34 2.92
CA ILE A 141 7.50 11.68 4.11
C ILE A 141 9.02 11.61 4.03
N ARG A 142 9.56 11.22 2.88
CA ARG A 142 11.01 11.14 2.65
C ARG A 142 11.72 12.49 2.83
N GLU A 143 11.14 13.59 2.36
CA GLU A 143 11.69 14.93 2.55
C GLU A 143 11.88 15.26 4.04
N ARG A 144 10.93 14.89 4.87
CA ARG A 144 11.00 15.12 6.31
C ARG A 144 12.04 14.22 6.98
N VAL A 145 12.09 12.96 6.60
CA VAL A 145 13.12 12.02 7.10
C VAL A 145 14.52 12.50 6.70
N ALA A 146 14.70 12.95 5.47
CA ALA A 146 15.96 13.53 4.99
C ALA A 146 16.36 14.83 5.74
N ALA A 147 15.37 15.57 6.27
CA ALA A 147 15.60 16.71 7.14
C ALA A 147 15.91 16.32 8.60
N GLY A 148 15.99 15.02 8.93
CA GLY A 148 16.36 14.50 10.23
C GLY A 148 15.17 14.18 11.17
N GLU A 149 13.95 14.22 10.66
CA GLU A 149 12.78 13.81 11.46
C GLU A 149 12.67 12.29 11.48
N PRO A 150 12.45 11.64 12.66
CA PRO A 150 12.21 10.20 12.72
C PRO A 150 11.00 9.76 11.86
N LEU A 151 11.05 8.57 11.29
CA LEU A 151 10.01 8.09 10.37
C LEU A 151 8.58 8.14 10.95
N PRO A 152 8.32 7.72 12.20
CA PRO A 152 6.97 7.79 12.76
C PRO A 152 6.42 9.22 12.83
N GLU A 153 7.25 10.17 13.26
CA GLU A 153 6.91 11.60 13.37
C GLU A 153 6.70 12.22 11.99
N ALA A 154 7.59 11.93 11.04
CA ALA A 154 7.48 12.38 9.65
C ALA A 154 6.17 11.90 9.01
N ALA A 155 5.81 10.63 9.22
CA ALA A 155 4.56 10.05 8.72
C ALA A 155 3.33 10.72 9.36
N ALA A 156 3.34 10.94 10.68
CA ALA A 156 2.26 11.60 11.39
C ALA A 156 2.10 13.06 10.96
N HIS A 157 3.18 13.79 10.80
CA HIS A 157 3.20 15.20 10.34
C HIS A 157 2.60 15.34 8.93
N VAL A 158 3.07 14.49 8.00
CA VAL A 158 2.57 14.54 6.62
C VAL A 158 1.10 14.14 6.58
N ALA A 159 0.69 13.09 7.31
CA ALA A 159 -0.71 12.69 7.36
C ALA A 159 -1.61 13.81 7.92
N HIS A 160 -1.16 14.52 8.97
CA HIS A 160 -1.88 15.67 9.53
C HIS A 160 -2.02 16.79 8.51
N THR A 161 -0.91 17.21 7.88
CA THR A 161 -0.89 18.26 6.85
C THR A 161 -1.82 17.90 5.68
N LEU A 162 -1.73 16.66 5.18
CA LEU A 162 -2.58 16.22 4.08
C LEU A 162 -4.06 16.14 4.48
N ARG A 163 -4.36 15.79 5.74
CA ARG A 163 -5.74 15.77 6.25
C ARG A 163 -6.36 17.16 6.25
N GLU A 164 -5.60 18.19 6.62
CA GLU A 164 -6.05 19.58 6.61
C GLU A 164 -6.27 20.09 5.17
N LEU A 165 -5.35 19.81 4.27
CA LEU A 165 -5.40 20.29 2.88
C LEU A 165 -6.35 19.49 1.99
N PHE A 166 -6.55 18.22 2.29
CA PHE A 166 -7.35 17.27 1.52
C PHE A 166 -8.33 16.51 2.44
N PRO A 167 -9.34 17.18 3.00
CA PRO A 167 -10.20 16.59 4.04
C PRO A 167 -11.01 15.37 3.58
N LEU A 168 -11.16 15.18 2.25
CA LEU A 168 -11.86 14.05 1.66
C LEU A 168 -10.90 12.91 1.22
N ALA A 169 -9.59 13.09 1.38
CA ALA A 169 -8.62 12.07 1.01
C ALA A 169 -8.66 10.88 1.99
N SER A 170 -8.44 9.69 1.46
CA SER A 170 -8.08 8.52 2.25
C SER A 170 -6.55 8.39 2.24
N LEU A 171 -5.95 8.39 3.44
CA LEU A 171 -4.50 8.42 3.66
C LEU A 171 -4.01 7.13 4.35
N ASN A 172 -4.79 6.04 4.30
CA ASN A 172 -4.40 4.79 4.94
C ASN A 172 -3.09 4.27 4.35
N ALA A 173 -2.06 4.11 5.17
CA ALA A 173 -0.76 3.68 4.71
C ALA A 173 -0.08 2.73 5.69
N LEU A 174 0.76 1.86 5.13
CA LEU A 174 1.71 1.03 5.85
C LEU A 174 3.11 1.42 5.40
N ILE A 175 3.98 1.72 6.34
CA ILE A 175 5.33 2.21 6.09
C ILE A 175 6.28 1.35 6.91
N ILE A 176 7.34 0.85 6.30
CA ILE A 176 8.30 0.00 6.98
C ILE A 176 9.73 0.42 6.64
N ASP A 177 10.57 0.51 7.65
CA ASP A 177 12.01 0.66 7.55
C ASP A 177 12.74 -0.45 8.35
N ALA A 178 14.01 -0.26 8.66
CA ALA A 178 14.83 -1.21 9.40
C ALA A 178 14.36 -1.42 10.86
N GLU A 179 13.65 -0.46 11.45
CA GLU A 179 13.34 -0.41 12.89
C GLU A 179 11.83 -0.29 13.17
N HIS A 180 11.05 0.24 12.23
CA HIS A 180 9.65 0.60 12.45
C HIS A 180 8.72 -0.03 11.42
N LEU A 181 7.52 -0.38 11.89
CA LEU A 181 6.32 -0.54 11.08
C LEU A 181 5.32 0.53 11.53
N VAL A 182 5.09 1.52 10.68
CA VAL A 182 4.17 2.63 10.95
C VAL A 182 2.86 2.38 10.23
N VAL A 183 1.75 2.50 10.96
CA VAL A 183 0.40 2.39 10.44
C VAL A 183 -0.26 3.76 10.49
N VAL A 184 -0.65 4.30 9.34
CA VAL A 184 -1.49 5.48 9.25
C VAL A 184 -2.90 5.03 8.93
N HIS A 185 -3.83 5.30 9.84
CA HIS A 185 -5.26 5.11 9.62
C HIS A 185 -5.96 6.47 9.62
N ALA A 186 -6.19 7.01 8.44
CA ALA A 186 -6.80 8.32 8.25
C ALA A 186 -7.63 8.30 6.96
N SER A 187 -8.85 7.82 7.08
CA SER A 187 -9.78 7.69 5.96
C SER A 187 -10.91 8.70 6.09
N ALA A 188 -11.20 9.41 5.00
CA ALA A 188 -12.50 10.00 4.80
C ALA A 188 -13.50 8.91 4.38
N THR A 189 -14.78 9.18 4.40
CA THR A 189 -15.80 8.26 3.91
C THR A 189 -15.46 7.85 2.48
N SER A 190 -15.25 6.56 2.27
CA SER A 190 -14.98 6.02 0.94
C SER A 190 -16.29 5.97 0.16
N ILE A 191 -16.37 6.73 -0.93
CA ILE A 191 -17.51 6.68 -1.84
C ILE A 191 -17.12 5.75 -2.99
N LEU A 192 -17.78 4.59 -3.07
CA LEU A 192 -17.70 3.73 -4.24
C LEU A 192 -18.47 4.37 -5.39
N THR A 193 -17.86 4.42 -6.56
CA THR A 193 -18.53 4.86 -7.78
C THR A 193 -19.39 3.74 -8.37
N GLU A 194 -20.35 4.07 -9.25
CA GLU A 194 -21.10 3.05 -10.00
C GLU A 194 -20.18 2.12 -10.82
N HIS A 195 -19.06 2.65 -11.30
CA HIS A 195 -18.05 1.86 -11.99
C HIS A 195 -17.38 0.85 -11.07
N ASP A 196 -17.06 1.25 -9.82
CA ASP A 196 -16.50 0.35 -8.83
C ASP A 196 -17.51 -0.73 -8.46
N LEU A 197 -18.77 -0.37 -8.25
CA LEU A 197 -19.85 -1.32 -7.97
C LEU A 197 -20.05 -2.33 -9.10
N ALA A 198 -19.97 -1.88 -10.37
CA ALA A 198 -20.07 -2.78 -11.52
C ALA A 198 -18.90 -3.79 -11.59
N ARG A 199 -17.70 -3.40 -11.18
CA ARG A 199 -16.55 -4.31 -11.04
C ARG A 199 -16.71 -5.31 -9.89
N LEU A 200 -17.45 -4.93 -8.86
CA LEU A 200 -17.68 -5.74 -7.66
C LEU A 200 -18.80 -6.76 -7.85
N ALA A 201 -19.80 -6.45 -8.69
CA ALA A 201 -20.97 -7.29 -8.88
C ALA A 201 -20.64 -8.78 -9.18
N PRO A 202 -19.65 -9.12 -10.05
CA PRO A 202 -19.29 -10.52 -10.30
C PRO A 202 -18.63 -11.23 -9.10
N VAL A 203 -18.16 -10.48 -8.10
CA VAL A 203 -17.43 -11.00 -6.93
C VAL A 203 -18.30 -11.02 -5.70
N ALA A 204 -19.33 -10.17 -5.64
CA ALA A 204 -20.35 -10.26 -4.60
C ALA A 204 -21.02 -11.65 -4.59
N GLU A 205 -21.09 -12.33 -5.74
CA GLU A 205 -21.56 -13.72 -5.85
C GLU A 205 -20.56 -14.76 -5.28
N LEU A 206 -19.29 -14.36 -5.03
CA LEU A 206 -18.23 -15.24 -4.53
C LEU A 206 -17.95 -15.03 -3.03
N LEU A 207 -18.47 -13.96 -2.45
CA LEU A 207 -18.31 -13.66 -1.02
C LEU A 207 -19.53 -14.18 -0.27
N PRO A 208 -19.36 -14.81 0.92
CA PRO A 208 -20.47 -15.15 1.79
C PRO A 208 -21.29 -13.89 2.11
N ASP A 209 -22.63 -14.00 2.12
CA ASP A 209 -23.56 -12.88 2.34
C ASP A 209 -23.28 -12.07 3.62
N GLU A 210 -22.70 -12.72 4.62
CA GLU A 210 -22.37 -12.14 5.93
C GLU A 210 -21.15 -11.19 5.91
N HIS A 211 -20.39 -11.13 4.81
CA HIS A 211 -19.16 -10.33 4.72
C HIS A 211 -19.20 -9.23 3.66
N ASN A 212 -20.30 -9.08 2.96
CA ASN A 212 -20.41 -8.10 1.87
C ASN A 212 -20.32 -6.63 2.36
N GLU A 213 -20.77 -6.34 3.58
CA GLU A 213 -20.75 -4.97 4.14
C GLU A 213 -19.39 -4.58 4.72
N ASP A 214 -18.59 -5.55 5.19
CA ASP A 214 -17.28 -5.30 5.83
C ASP A 214 -16.13 -5.11 4.83
N TYR A 215 -16.31 -5.47 3.56
CA TYR A 215 -15.27 -5.38 2.53
C TYR A 215 -15.35 -4.10 1.69
N PHE A 216 -16.38 -3.31 1.84
CA PHE A 216 -16.65 -2.06 1.11
C PHE A 216 -16.90 -0.91 2.09
#